data_6ffc5bccef609ef2b53d27f3e6a94433
#
_entry.id   6ffc5bccef609ef2b53d27f3e6a94433
#
_cell.length_a   1.000
_cell.length_b   1.000
_cell.length_c   1.000
_cell.angle_alpha   90.00
_cell.angle_beta   90.00
_cell.angle_gamma   90.00
#
_symmetry.space_group_name_H-M   'P 1'
#
loop_
_entity.id
_entity.type
_entity.pdbx_description
1 polymer ?
#
loop_
_entity_poly.entity_id
_entity_poly.type
_entity_poly.pdbx_seq_one_letter_code
_entity_poly.pdbx_strand_id
1 'polypeptide(L)'
;MTDIADQDASIPLVERSVTNREIADGPADAVVLRRRLDAPIQDVWAAITTPDRIDRFFLPVSGDFREGGSYAFEGQASGRILACDAPNLLRLEWIPPDRAEADQVEVRLTADGDDDATWLELEHASVADVFHTDLSGDKFSPAIGWEGPLHFLGEYLRGVLPDQPSMEWYVFDEAEEMRLAKLRAAEWVKAEARHAGTS
;
A
#
# COMPACT_ATOMS: atom_id res chain seq x y z
N MET A 1 -21.82 16.88 -1.34
CA MET A 1 -21.07 15.71 -1.83
C MET A 1 -19.64 15.99 -1.47
N THR A 2 -19.13 15.34 -0.45
CA THR A 2 -17.73 15.48 -0.04
C THR A 2 -16.89 14.88 -1.17
N ASP A 3 -15.95 15.65 -1.66
CA ASP A 3 -15.09 15.21 -2.78
C ASP A 3 -14.08 14.18 -2.26
N ILE A 4 -14.57 12.95 -2.06
CA ILE A 4 -13.75 11.77 -1.66
C ILE A 4 -12.73 11.44 -2.78
N ALA A 5 -12.86 12.12 -3.91
CA ALA A 5 -12.30 11.70 -5.19
C ALA A 5 -11.08 12.49 -5.65
N ASP A 6 -10.55 13.47 -4.93
CA ASP A 6 -9.35 14.16 -5.38
C ASP A 6 -8.08 13.35 -5.07
N GLN A 7 -7.97 12.18 -5.71
CA GLN A 7 -6.78 11.36 -5.62
C GLN A 7 -5.55 12.04 -6.24
N ASP A 8 -5.75 13.02 -7.14
CA ASP A 8 -4.67 13.81 -7.73
C ASP A 8 -3.89 14.58 -6.67
N ALA A 9 -4.60 15.17 -5.71
CA ALA A 9 -3.98 15.90 -4.61
C ALA A 9 -3.09 15.01 -3.72
N SER A 10 -3.31 13.70 -3.70
CA SER A 10 -2.52 12.77 -2.91
C SER A 10 -1.24 12.32 -3.62
N ILE A 11 -1.16 12.41 -4.95
CA ILE A 11 0.01 11.94 -5.72
C ILE A 11 1.32 12.61 -5.26
N PRO A 12 1.40 13.94 -5.08
CA PRO A 12 2.62 14.58 -4.59
C PRO A 12 2.94 14.31 -3.11
N LEU A 13 2.00 13.76 -2.34
CA LEU A 13 2.18 13.45 -0.92
C LEU A 13 2.89 12.11 -0.69
N VAL A 14 3.09 11.31 -1.73
CA VAL A 14 3.78 10.03 -1.67
C VAL A 14 5.23 10.19 -2.13
N GLU A 15 6.17 9.91 -1.23
CA GLU A 15 7.57 9.73 -1.58
C GLU A 15 7.75 8.31 -2.15
N ARG A 16 8.45 8.18 -3.28
CA ARG A 16 8.63 6.91 -4.00
C ARG A 16 10.09 6.61 -4.20
N SER A 17 10.49 5.38 -3.93
CA SER A 17 11.82 4.89 -4.27
C SER A 17 11.80 3.42 -4.69
N VAL A 18 12.81 3.04 -5.47
CA VAL A 18 13.08 1.66 -5.86
C VAL A 18 14.33 1.23 -5.12
N THR A 19 14.38 0.00 -4.66
CA THR A 19 15.53 -0.57 -3.94
C THR A 19 15.63 -2.06 -4.22
N ASN A 20 16.70 -2.69 -3.74
CA ASN A 20 16.91 -4.13 -3.83
C ASN A 20 17.10 -4.69 -2.42
N ARG A 21 16.62 -5.89 -2.18
CA ARG A 21 16.79 -6.60 -0.90
C ARG A 21 16.78 -8.10 -1.07
N GLU A 22 17.20 -8.81 -0.02
CA GLU A 22 16.98 -10.24 0.10
C GLU A 22 15.65 -10.51 0.82
N ILE A 23 14.84 -11.41 0.25
CA ILE A 23 13.68 -12.01 0.89
C ILE A 23 13.86 -13.53 0.96
N ALA A 24 12.91 -14.27 1.53
CA ALA A 24 13.06 -15.72 1.73
C ALA A 24 13.32 -16.50 0.42
N ASP A 25 12.75 -16.02 -0.69
CA ASP A 25 12.86 -16.65 -2.01
C ASP A 25 14.06 -16.15 -2.84
N GLY A 26 14.87 -15.24 -2.29
CA GLY A 26 16.11 -14.77 -2.91
C GLY A 26 16.20 -13.26 -3.10
N PRO A 27 17.15 -12.80 -3.96
CA PRO A 27 17.29 -11.40 -4.32
C PRO A 27 16.01 -10.88 -4.96
N ALA A 28 15.53 -9.74 -4.50
CA ALA A 28 14.27 -9.14 -4.91
C ALA A 28 14.43 -7.66 -5.21
N ASP A 29 13.73 -7.20 -6.23
CA ASP A 29 13.47 -5.78 -6.41
C ASP A 29 12.36 -5.35 -5.45
N ALA A 30 12.42 -4.12 -4.98
CA ALA A 30 11.42 -3.58 -4.08
C ALA A 30 11.04 -2.15 -4.44
N VAL A 31 9.76 -1.84 -4.26
CA VAL A 31 9.21 -0.49 -4.33
C VAL A 31 8.86 -0.03 -2.93
N VAL A 32 9.16 1.22 -2.63
CA VAL A 32 8.89 1.83 -1.33
C VAL A 32 8.03 3.07 -1.54
N LEU A 33 6.90 3.09 -0.84
CA LEU A 33 6.01 4.24 -0.75
C LEU A 33 6.06 4.77 0.68
N ARG A 34 6.30 6.07 0.83
CA ARG A 34 6.33 6.72 2.13
C ARG A 34 5.37 7.89 2.13
N ARG A 35 4.52 7.95 3.14
CA ARG A 35 3.51 8.99 3.29
C ARG A 35 3.35 9.41 4.74
N ARG A 36 3.22 10.72 4.96
CA ARG A 36 2.80 11.29 6.24
C ARG A 36 1.28 11.23 6.36
N LEU A 37 0.81 10.74 7.50
CA LEU A 37 -0.60 10.66 7.87
C LEU A 37 -0.85 11.53 9.10
N ASP A 38 -1.93 12.32 9.08
CA ASP A 38 -2.29 13.22 10.18
C ASP A 38 -3.12 12.44 11.22
N ALA A 39 -2.48 11.48 11.87
CA ALA A 39 -3.07 10.66 12.93
C ALA A 39 -1.97 10.06 13.83
N PRO A 40 -2.25 9.83 15.13
CA PRO A 40 -1.33 9.17 16.03
C PRO A 40 -0.98 7.75 15.57
N ILE A 41 0.24 7.30 15.88
CA ILE A 41 0.75 5.99 15.45
C ILE A 41 -0.14 4.81 15.87
N GLN A 42 -0.74 4.87 17.06
CA GLN A 42 -1.64 3.83 17.56
C GLN A 42 -2.92 3.76 16.73
N ASP A 43 -3.40 4.90 16.23
CA ASP A 43 -4.61 4.93 15.40
C ASP A 43 -4.33 4.42 14.00
N VAL A 44 -3.20 4.81 13.40
CA VAL A 44 -2.73 4.26 12.11
C VAL A 44 -2.52 2.75 12.23
N TRP A 45 -1.85 2.28 13.30
CA TRP A 45 -1.64 0.86 13.56
C TRP A 45 -2.97 0.10 13.64
N ALA A 46 -3.90 0.58 14.45
CA ALA A 46 -5.21 -0.03 14.58
C ALA A 46 -5.97 -0.03 13.23
N ALA A 47 -5.83 1.01 12.42
CA ALA A 47 -6.46 1.07 11.10
C ALA A 47 -5.97 -0.04 10.16
N ILE A 48 -4.66 -0.32 10.14
CA ILE A 48 -4.06 -1.30 9.23
C ILE A 48 -4.00 -2.74 9.77
N THR A 49 -4.43 -2.98 11.01
CA THR A 49 -4.38 -4.30 11.64
C THR A 49 -5.72 -4.82 12.15
N THR A 50 -6.78 -4.02 12.09
CA THR A 50 -8.13 -4.42 12.51
C THR A 50 -9.00 -4.65 11.28
N PRO A 51 -9.53 -5.87 11.04
CA PRO A 51 -10.30 -6.21 9.83
C PRO A 51 -11.42 -5.24 9.51
N ASP A 52 -12.27 -4.91 10.49
CA ASP A 52 -13.39 -3.99 10.31
C ASP A 52 -12.94 -2.56 9.93
N ARG A 53 -11.72 -2.17 10.32
CA ARG A 53 -11.15 -0.88 9.95
C ARG A 53 -10.52 -0.92 8.56
N ILE A 54 -9.83 -2.00 8.21
CA ILE A 54 -9.24 -2.21 6.89
C ILE A 54 -10.33 -2.16 5.82
N ASP A 55 -11.46 -2.80 6.05
CA ASP A 55 -12.61 -2.85 5.13
C ASP A 55 -13.19 -1.46 4.80
N ARG A 56 -12.91 -0.45 5.62
CA ARG A 56 -13.40 0.92 5.42
C ARG A 56 -12.69 1.65 4.29
N PHE A 57 -11.43 1.35 4.03
CA PHE A 57 -10.58 2.06 3.08
C PHE A 57 -9.87 1.16 2.07
N PHE A 58 -9.91 -0.15 2.26
CA PHE A 58 -9.30 -1.11 1.35
C PHE A 58 -10.30 -2.23 1.02
N LEU A 59 -9.95 -3.49 1.21
CA LEU A 59 -10.79 -4.64 0.88
C LEU A 59 -11.16 -5.42 2.14
N PRO A 60 -12.29 -6.14 2.13
CA PRO A 60 -12.60 -7.07 3.18
C PRO A 60 -11.46 -8.07 3.37
N VAL A 61 -11.06 -8.26 4.63
CA VAL A 61 -9.98 -9.16 4.99
C VAL A 61 -10.44 -10.12 6.09
N SER A 62 -10.02 -11.37 5.97
CA SER A 62 -10.23 -12.40 6.99
C SER A 62 -8.90 -12.93 7.50
N GLY A 63 -8.90 -13.57 8.66
CA GLY A 63 -7.72 -14.23 9.19
C GLY A 63 -7.41 -13.90 10.64
N ASP A 64 -6.20 -14.28 11.05
CA ASP A 64 -5.70 -14.14 12.41
C ASP A 64 -4.51 -13.17 12.41
N PHE A 65 -4.76 -11.91 12.78
CA PHE A 65 -3.83 -10.80 12.69
C PHE A 65 -2.80 -10.82 13.84
N ARG A 66 -2.03 -11.89 13.94
CA ARG A 66 -0.89 -12.03 14.84
C ARG A 66 0.28 -12.69 14.12
N GLU A 67 1.46 -12.55 14.66
CA GLU A 67 2.64 -13.24 14.13
C GLU A 67 2.39 -14.75 14.00
N GLY A 68 2.72 -15.30 12.83
CA GLY A 68 2.47 -16.68 12.45
C GLY A 68 1.04 -17.00 12.03
N GLY A 69 0.09 -16.06 12.19
CA GLY A 69 -1.27 -16.19 11.67
C GLY A 69 -1.34 -16.07 10.16
N SER A 70 -2.47 -16.41 9.57
CA SER A 70 -2.74 -16.26 8.13
C SER A 70 -3.83 -15.23 7.89
N TYR A 71 -3.81 -14.63 6.71
CA TYR A 71 -4.81 -13.67 6.27
C TYR A 71 -5.19 -13.90 4.81
N ALA A 72 -6.34 -13.38 4.40
CA ALA A 72 -6.77 -13.37 3.02
C ALA A 72 -7.61 -12.11 2.71
N PHE A 73 -7.20 -11.38 1.67
CA PHE A 73 -8.01 -10.45 0.91
C PHE A 73 -8.60 -11.22 -0.28
N GLU A 74 -9.90 -11.48 -0.26
CA GLU A 74 -10.54 -12.35 -1.25
C GLU A 74 -10.35 -11.80 -2.68
N GLY A 75 -9.80 -12.64 -3.56
CA GLY A 75 -9.52 -12.29 -4.96
C GLY A 75 -8.31 -11.39 -5.20
N GLN A 76 -7.61 -10.94 -4.14
CA GLN A 76 -6.47 -10.03 -4.25
C GLN A 76 -5.16 -10.67 -3.81
N ALA A 77 -5.09 -11.18 -2.61
CA ALA A 77 -3.90 -11.85 -2.09
C ALA A 77 -4.19 -12.59 -0.78
N SER A 78 -3.33 -13.54 -0.45
CA SER A 78 -3.33 -14.21 0.85
C SER A 78 -1.89 -14.44 1.32
N GLY A 79 -1.72 -14.87 2.57
CA GLY A 79 -0.40 -15.18 3.08
C GLY A 79 -0.36 -15.31 4.60
N ARG A 80 0.85 -15.28 5.14
CA ARG A 80 1.12 -15.33 6.58
C ARG A 80 1.60 -13.99 7.08
N ILE A 81 1.34 -13.72 8.35
CA ILE A 81 1.95 -12.59 9.06
C ILE A 81 3.31 -13.05 9.59
N LEU A 82 4.38 -12.51 9.02
CA LEU A 82 5.77 -12.89 9.31
C LEU A 82 6.31 -12.18 10.54
N ALA A 83 5.87 -10.94 10.78
CA ALA A 83 6.18 -10.17 11.97
C ALA A 83 5.06 -9.19 12.28
N CYS A 84 4.80 -8.99 13.57
CA CYS A 84 3.79 -8.06 14.06
C CYS A 84 4.29 -7.43 15.37
N ASP A 85 5.04 -6.33 15.26
CA ASP A 85 5.62 -5.58 16.38
C ASP A 85 4.91 -4.21 16.51
N ALA A 86 3.84 -4.22 17.30
CA ALA A 86 2.97 -3.06 17.49
C ALA A 86 3.68 -1.92 18.25
N PRO A 87 3.49 -0.67 17.86
CA PRO A 87 2.73 -0.20 16.70
C PRO A 87 3.62 0.07 15.47
N ASN A 88 4.81 -0.52 15.35
CA ASN A 88 5.86 -0.05 14.46
C ASN A 88 6.08 -0.89 13.21
N LEU A 89 5.83 -2.22 13.25
CA LEU A 89 6.19 -3.11 12.16
C LEU A 89 5.13 -4.18 11.91
N LEU A 90 4.65 -4.25 10.67
CA LEU A 90 3.88 -5.37 10.15
C LEU A 90 4.58 -5.90 8.91
N ARG A 91 4.87 -7.22 8.85
CA ARG A 91 5.47 -7.88 7.69
C ARG A 91 4.62 -9.07 7.29
N LEU A 92 4.34 -9.17 5.99
CA LEU A 92 3.43 -10.14 5.40
C LEU A 92 4.10 -10.90 4.27
N GLU A 93 3.80 -12.19 4.12
CA GLU A 93 3.82 -12.84 2.81
C GLU A 93 2.66 -12.29 1.98
N TRP A 94 2.89 -12.00 0.71
CA TRP A 94 1.87 -11.53 -0.20
C TRP A 94 1.82 -12.43 -1.42
N ILE A 95 0.81 -13.31 -1.48
CA ILE A 95 0.65 -14.30 -2.54
C ILE A 95 -0.55 -13.89 -3.39
N PRO A 96 -0.32 -13.31 -4.58
CA PRO A 96 -1.40 -13.03 -5.53
C PRO A 96 -2.07 -14.32 -6.01
N PRO A 97 -3.34 -14.29 -6.43
CA PRO A 97 -4.09 -15.51 -6.78
C PRO A 97 -3.56 -16.20 -8.05
N ASP A 98 -2.83 -15.51 -8.89
CA ASP A 98 -2.28 -15.99 -10.16
C ASP A 98 -0.82 -16.46 -10.08
N ARG A 99 -0.18 -16.38 -8.90
CA ARG A 99 1.20 -16.82 -8.67
C ARG A 99 1.30 -17.72 -7.44
N ALA A 100 2.32 -18.57 -7.44
CA ALA A 100 2.65 -19.43 -6.30
C ALA A 100 3.75 -18.83 -5.42
N GLU A 101 4.62 -18.01 -6.00
CA GLU A 101 5.71 -17.35 -5.29
C GLU A 101 5.15 -16.23 -4.43
N ALA A 102 5.68 -16.15 -3.21
CA ALA A 102 5.30 -15.11 -2.27
C ALA A 102 6.17 -13.88 -2.46
N ASP A 103 5.53 -12.73 -2.66
CA ASP A 103 6.17 -11.45 -2.42
C ASP A 103 6.22 -11.18 -0.91
N GLN A 104 6.96 -10.17 -0.51
CA GLN A 104 6.97 -9.68 0.87
C GLN A 104 6.49 -8.23 0.91
N VAL A 105 5.49 -7.97 1.74
CA VAL A 105 5.05 -6.61 2.05
C VAL A 105 5.42 -6.28 3.48
N GLU A 106 6.02 -5.12 3.68
CA GLU A 106 6.38 -4.62 4.98
C GLU A 106 5.85 -3.21 5.18
N VAL A 107 5.18 -2.97 6.30
CA VAL A 107 4.73 -1.64 6.71
C VAL A 107 5.45 -1.24 7.98
N ARG A 108 6.12 -0.09 7.93
CA ARG A 108 6.76 0.55 9.08
C ARG A 108 6.04 1.82 9.44
N LEU A 109 5.79 2.01 10.71
CA LEU A 109 5.24 3.26 11.25
C LEU A 109 6.25 3.94 12.16
N THR A 110 6.38 5.25 12.02
CA THR A 110 7.21 6.09 12.88
C THR A 110 6.45 7.36 13.24
N ALA A 111 6.35 7.65 14.53
CA ALA A 111 5.72 8.90 14.97
C ALA A 111 6.50 10.10 14.42
N ASP A 112 5.78 11.14 14.00
CA ASP A 112 6.34 12.39 13.50
C ASP A 112 6.15 13.51 14.54
N GLY A 113 7.20 13.79 15.30
CA GLY A 113 7.19 14.82 16.32
C GLY A 113 6.33 14.48 17.54
N ASP A 114 5.36 15.32 17.85
CA ASP A 114 4.57 15.29 19.09
C ASP A 114 3.39 14.29 19.06
N ASP A 115 3.53 13.16 18.37
CA ASP A 115 2.56 12.03 18.28
C ASP A 115 1.23 12.30 17.56
N ASP A 116 1.01 13.49 17.02
CA ASP A 116 -0.22 13.80 16.28
C ASP A 116 -0.17 13.38 14.80
N ALA A 117 0.98 12.91 14.32
CA ALA A 117 1.17 12.46 12.95
C ALA A 117 2.11 11.25 12.88
N THR A 118 1.99 10.50 11.79
CA THR A 118 2.74 9.27 11.59
C THR A 118 3.28 9.21 10.16
N TRP A 119 4.56 8.89 10.04
CA TRP A 119 5.11 8.41 8.79
C TRP A 119 4.80 6.93 8.62
N LEU A 120 4.12 6.60 7.53
CA LEU A 120 3.93 5.25 7.06
C LEU A 120 4.88 5.01 5.89
N GLU A 121 5.66 3.94 5.98
CA GLU A 121 6.49 3.42 4.90
C GLU A 121 5.98 2.02 4.55
N LEU A 122 5.57 1.82 3.29
CA LEU A 122 5.19 0.53 2.74
C LEU A 122 6.25 0.11 1.73
N GLU A 123 6.85 -1.06 1.96
CA GLU A 123 7.75 -1.70 1.03
C GLU A 123 7.10 -2.97 0.48
N HIS A 124 7.12 -3.14 -0.84
CA HIS A 124 6.72 -4.38 -1.50
C HIS A 124 7.92 -4.91 -2.29
N ALA A 125 8.38 -6.10 -1.92
CA ALA A 125 9.53 -6.78 -2.53
C ALA A 125 9.08 -8.05 -3.25
N SER A 126 9.59 -8.27 -4.48
CA SER A 126 9.27 -9.43 -5.30
C SER A 126 10.53 -9.95 -6.01
N VAL A 127 10.68 -11.28 -6.09
CA VAL A 127 11.67 -11.94 -6.94
C VAL A 127 11.23 -11.98 -8.41
N ALA A 128 9.95 -11.77 -8.67
CA ALA A 128 9.40 -11.68 -10.01
C ALA A 128 9.54 -10.25 -10.55
N ASP A 129 9.71 -10.13 -11.86
CA ASP A 129 9.80 -8.85 -12.56
C ASP A 129 8.41 -8.20 -12.69
N VAL A 130 7.91 -7.63 -11.59
CA VAL A 130 6.55 -7.07 -11.48
C VAL A 130 6.51 -5.55 -11.32
N PHE A 131 7.68 -4.91 -11.14
CA PHE A 131 7.75 -3.48 -10.85
C PHE A 131 8.11 -2.61 -12.06
N HIS A 132 8.24 -3.20 -13.26
CA HIS A 132 8.40 -2.41 -14.47
C HIS A 132 7.14 -1.62 -14.78
N THR A 133 7.29 -0.32 -14.74
CA THR A 133 6.22 0.63 -15.02
C THR A 133 6.45 1.19 -16.39
N ASP A 134 5.56 0.92 -17.34
CA ASP A 134 5.53 1.65 -18.61
C ASP A 134 4.47 2.75 -18.58
N LEU A 135 4.68 3.78 -19.39
CA LEU A 135 3.74 4.90 -19.50
C LEU A 135 2.48 4.56 -20.31
N SER A 136 2.40 3.35 -20.90
CA SER A 136 1.22 2.92 -21.66
C SER A 136 0.04 2.63 -20.73
N GLY A 137 0.31 2.31 -19.46
CA GLY A 137 -0.69 1.93 -18.48
C GLY A 137 -1.22 0.51 -18.68
N ASP A 138 -0.64 -0.27 -19.60
CA ASP A 138 -1.09 -1.63 -19.90
C ASP A 138 -0.60 -2.66 -18.86
N LYS A 139 0.35 -2.26 -18.01
CA LYS A 139 0.84 -3.07 -16.90
C LYS A 139 0.68 -2.31 -15.60
N PHE A 140 -0.28 -2.72 -14.80
CA PHE A 140 -0.43 -2.24 -13.43
C PHE A 140 0.65 -2.87 -12.56
N SER A 141 1.72 -2.15 -12.31
CA SER A 141 2.69 -2.52 -11.28
C SER A 141 2.02 -2.47 -9.91
N PRO A 142 2.33 -3.41 -8.99
CA PRO A 142 1.89 -3.32 -7.60
C PRO A 142 2.19 -1.98 -6.93
N ALA A 143 3.25 -1.30 -7.36
CA ALA A 143 3.62 0.03 -6.91
C ALA A 143 2.50 1.06 -7.12
N ILE A 144 1.91 1.09 -8.31
CA ILE A 144 0.77 1.97 -8.64
C ILE A 144 -0.46 1.56 -7.84
N GLY A 145 -0.68 0.25 -7.68
CA GLY A 145 -1.82 -0.32 -6.97
C GLY A 145 -1.88 0.06 -5.49
N TRP A 146 -0.74 0.26 -4.82
CA TRP A 146 -0.70 0.66 -3.42
C TRP A 146 -1.11 2.11 -3.17
N GLU A 147 -1.05 2.98 -4.16
CA GLU A 147 -1.32 4.41 -3.97
C GLU A 147 -2.79 4.71 -3.67
N GLY A 148 -3.72 3.94 -4.25
CA GLY A 148 -5.15 4.05 -3.96
C GLY A 148 -5.46 3.74 -2.49
N PRO A 149 -5.12 2.56 -1.97
CA PRO A 149 -5.28 2.23 -0.55
C PRO A 149 -4.60 3.23 0.40
N LEU A 150 -3.42 3.74 0.07
CA LEU A 150 -2.75 4.76 0.88
C LEU A 150 -3.52 6.10 0.86
N HIS A 151 -4.09 6.48 -0.27
CA HIS A 151 -4.96 7.65 -0.34
C HIS A 151 -6.16 7.49 0.58
N PHE A 152 -6.91 6.40 0.43
CA PHE A 152 -8.12 6.15 1.21
C PHE A 152 -7.84 5.94 2.70
N LEU A 153 -6.70 5.35 3.07
CA LEU A 153 -6.28 5.31 4.48
C LEU A 153 -6.16 6.73 5.07
N GLY A 154 -5.53 7.65 4.34
CA GLY A 154 -5.43 9.04 4.78
C GLY A 154 -6.80 9.72 4.95
N GLU A 155 -7.73 9.50 4.01
CA GLU A 155 -9.09 10.02 4.08
C GLU A 155 -9.90 9.39 5.22
N TYR A 156 -9.72 8.08 5.45
CA TYR A 156 -10.32 7.37 6.57
C TYR A 156 -9.90 7.95 7.93
N LEU A 157 -8.60 8.13 8.12
CA LEU A 157 -8.05 8.67 9.37
C LEU A 157 -8.50 10.11 9.64
N ARG A 158 -8.79 10.89 8.59
CA ARG A 158 -9.38 12.24 8.71
C ARG A 158 -10.90 12.22 8.92
N GLY A 159 -11.54 11.04 8.93
CA GLY A 159 -12.99 10.92 9.09
C GLY A 159 -13.78 11.43 7.88
N VAL A 160 -13.19 11.44 6.68
CA VAL A 160 -13.84 11.95 5.45
C VAL A 160 -14.61 10.83 4.73
N LEU A 161 -14.18 9.57 4.87
CA LEU A 161 -14.86 8.46 4.21
C LEU A 161 -16.22 8.15 4.85
N PRO A 162 -17.17 7.59 4.07
CA PRO A 162 -18.44 7.09 4.58
C PRO A 162 -18.25 6.06 5.68
N ASP A 163 -19.22 5.99 6.63
CA ASP A 163 -19.22 4.97 7.70
C ASP A 163 -19.77 3.62 7.20
N GLN A 164 -19.18 3.08 6.13
CA GLN A 164 -19.58 1.87 5.41
C GLN A 164 -18.33 1.15 4.88
N PRO A 165 -18.40 -0.17 4.63
CA PRO A 165 -17.35 -0.90 3.92
C PRO A 165 -17.00 -0.26 2.58
N SER A 166 -15.74 -0.37 2.18
CA SER A 166 -15.24 0.26 0.93
C SER A 166 -16.02 -0.20 -0.29
N MET A 167 -16.37 -1.46 -0.35
CA MET A 167 -17.14 -2.06 -1.45
C MET A 167 -18.56 -1.50 -1.58
N GLU A 168 -19.09 -0.79 -0.59
CA GLU A 168 -20.42 -0.19 -0.63
C GLU A 168 -20.42 1.26 -1.12
N TRP A 169 -19.31 1.98 -0.98
CA TRP A 169 -19.23 3.40 -1.34
C TRP A 169 -18.27 3.69 -2.50
N TYR A 170 -17.25 2.86 -2.72
CA TYR A 170 -16.32 3.07 -3.81
C TYR A 170 -16.95 2.63 -5.14
N VAL A 171 -17.02 3.57 -6.07
CA VAL A 171 -17.50 3.32 -7.43
C VAL A 171 -16.30 3.28 -8.37
N PHE A 172 -16.01 2.10 -8.90
CA PHE A 172 -14.95 1.92 -9.87
C PHE A 172 -15.33 2.59 -11.21
N ASP A 173 -14.51 3.55 -11.64
CA ASP A 173 -14.58 4.17 -12.96
C ASP A 173 -13.29 3.84 -13.72
N GLU A 174 -13.39 2.99 -14.73
CA GLU A 174 -12.25 2.50 -15.50
C GLU A 174 -11.45 3.64 -16.17
N ALA A 175 -12.12 4.66 -16.68
CA ALA A 175 -11.45 5.80 -17.34
C ALA A 175 -10.68 6.63 -16.32
N GLU A 176 -11.24 6.85 -15.15
CA GLU A 176 -10.59 7.59 -14.06
C GLU A 176 -9.43 6.80 -13.46
N GLU A 177 -9.60 5.51 -13.22
CA GLU A 177 -8.52 4.64 -12.72
C GLU A 177 -7.35 4.58 -13.70
N MET A 178 -7.63 4.49 -15.00
CA MET A 178 -6.59 4.53 -16.04
C MET A 178 -5.87 5.88 -16.08
N ARG A 179 -6.61 6.98 -15.90
CA ARG A 179 -6.02 8.33 -15.81
C ARG A 179 -5.08 8.45 -14.61
N LEU A 180 -5.54 8.03 -13.43
CA LEU A 180 -4.75 8.04 -12.20
C LEU A 180 -3.52 7.13 -12.32
N ALA A 181 -3.69 5.93 -12.87
CA ALA A 181 -2.58 5.00 -13.09
C ALA A 181 -1.47 5.63 -13.94
N LYS A 182 -1.82 6.35 -15.00
CA LYS A 182 -0.84 7.06 -15.85
C LYS A 182 -0.11 8.18 -15.11
N LEU A 183 -0.81 8.94 -14.27
CA LEU A 183 -0.19 9.99 -13.47
C LEU A 183 0.79 9.39 -12.44
N ARG A 184 0.39 8.33 -11.75
CA ARG A 184 1.22 7.60 -10.80
C ARG A 184 2.43 6.97 -11.50
N ALA A 185 2.22 6.31 -12.65
CA ALA A 185 3.30 5.73 -13.45
C ALA A 185 4.37 6.76 -13.81
N ALA A 186 3.99 7.98 -14.18
CA ALA A 186 4.94 9.04 -14.48
C ALA A 186 5.83 9.41 -13.28
N GLU A 187 5.33 9.34 -12.05
CA GLU A 187 6.13 9.56 -10.83
C GLU A 187 7.04 8.37 -10.52
N TRP A 188 6.59 7.15 -10.77
CA TRP A 188 7.41 5.94 -10.60
C TRP A 188 8.57 5.88 -11.59
N VAL A 189 8.37 6.24 -12.85
CA VAL A 189 9.46 6.34 -13.84
C VAL A 189 10.56 7.30 -13.35
N LYS A 190 10.20 8.40 -12.70
CA LYS A 190 11.18 9.31 -12.09
C LYS A 190 11.92 8.67 -10.92
N ALA A 191 11.24 7.84 -10.12
CA ALA A 191 11.85 7.13 -9.01
C ALA A 191 12.84 6.07 -9.50
N GLU A 192 12.48 5.28 -10.50
CA GLU A 192 13.35 4.29 -11.16
C GLU A 192 14.60 4.95 -11.77
N ALA A 193 14.43 6.08 -12.45
CA ALA A 193 15.55 6.82 -13.04
C ALA A 193 16.55 7.33 -11.97
N ARG A 194 16.07 7.72 -10.77
CA ARG A 194 16.93 8.12 -9.65
C ARG A 194 17.72 6.92 -9.12
N HIS A 195 17.09 5.75 -9.01
CA HIS A 195 17.76 4.52 -8.56
C HIS A 195 18.87 4.10 -9.52
N ALA A 196 18.59 4.06 -10.82
CA ALA A 196 19.58 3.71 -11.85
C ALA A 196 20.79 4.67 -11.90
N GLY A 197 20.60 5.94 -11.53
CA GLY A 197 21.68 6.95 -11.49
C GLY A 197 22.58 6.87 -10.27
N THR A 198 22.23 6.06 -9.26
CA THR A 198 23.00 5.88 -8.00
C THR A 198 23.71 4.52 -7.91
N SER A 199 23.50 3.65 -8.89
CA SER A 199 24.15 2.33 -9.05
C SER A 199 25.30 2.45 -10.04
#